data_03fff2db9d570a792c10f5ad17cfb597
#
_entry.id   03fff2db9d570a792c10f5ad17cfb597
#
_cell.length_a   1.000
_cell.length_b   1.000
_cell.length_c   1.000
_cell.angle_alpha   90.00
_cell.angle_beta   90.00
_cell.angle_gamma   90.00
#
_symmetry.space_group_name_H-M   'P 1'
#
loop_
_entity.id
_entity.type
_entity.pdbx_description
1 polymer ?
#
loop_
_entity_poly.entity_id
_entity_poly.type
_entity_poly.pdbx_seq_one_letter_code
_entity_poly.pdbx_strand_id
1 'polypeptide(L)'
;IERECKIRGVSYKIIADVQSSQILREITATEINQDVVKLEKVPKIAVYSPKSKLPWDDAVTLALTYAEIPYDIVYDQEVLNGSLPLYDWLHLHHEDFTGQYGKFYSSYKNSEWYRNQKKEFEKSANTMGFQKVSKAKLEVVLKIREFTAGGGFLFAMCSATDTYDIALAAKDIDICEYMFDGDGIDPLAQDKLNFDNTFAFKNFTIEKNPNIYEFSSID
;
A
#
# COMPACT_ATOMS: atom_id res chain seq x y z
N ILE A 1 -1.97 -28.73 14.15
CA ILE A 1 -1.05 -29.22 13.10
C ILE A 1 -1.45 -30.61 12.62
N GLU A 2 -1.52 -31.64 13.47
CA GLU A 2 -1.88 -33.01 13.06
C GLU A 2 -3.19 -33.09 12.28
N ARG A 3 -4.23 -32.40 12.75
CA ARG A 3 -5.53 -32.31 12.08
C ARG A 3 -5.39 -31.74 10.68
N GLU A 4 -4.66 -30.64 10.52
CA GLU A 4 -4.46 -29.98 9.24
C GLU A 4 -3.65 -30.85 8.27
N CYS A 5 -2.61 -31.50 8.74
CA CYS A 5 -1.86 -32.47 7.93
C CYS A 5 -2.75 -33.59 7.38
N LYS A 6 -3.61 -34.14 8.25
CA LYS A 6 -4.56 -35.21 7.84
C LYS A 6 -5.57 -34.70 6.80
N ILE A 7 -6.17 -33.50 7.02
CA ILE A 7 -7.14 -32.92 6.09
C ILE A 7 -6.52 -32.67 4.71
N ARG A 8 -5.25 -32.23 4.68
CA ARG A 8 -4.53 -31.87 3.45
C ARG A 8 -3.76 -33.02 2.82
N GLY A 9 -3.84 -34.23 3.40
CA GLY A 9 -3.10 -35.42 2.90
C GLY A 9 -1.57 -35.28 3.03
N VAL A 10 -1.09 -34.46 3.94
CA VAL A 10 0.35 -34.22 4.18
C VAL A 10 0.87 -35.25 5.18
N SER A 11 1.91 -35.97 4.81
CA SER A 11 2.61 -36.90 5.72
C SER A 11 3.34 -36.12 6.81
N TYR A 12 3.21 -36.53 8.06
CA TYR A 12 3.90 -35.91 9.17
C TYR A 12 4.50 -36.94 10.14
N LYS A 13 5.52 -36.50 10.87
CA LYS A 13 6.13 -37.30 11.93
C LYS A 13 6.34 -36.38 13.16
N ILE A 14 5.94 -36.88 14.31
CA ILE A 14 6.22 -36.22 15.58
C ILE A 14 7.64 -36.61 16.00
N ILE A 15 8.48 -35.62 16.30
CA ILE A 15 9.86 -35.78 16.72
C ILE A 15 10.09 -35.12 18.07
N ALA A 16 11.13 -35.53 18.79
CA ALA A 16 11.50 -34.92 20.05
C ALA A 16 12.08 -33.51 19.86
N ASP A 17 11.94 -32.64 20.86
CA ASP A 17 12.40 -31.24 20.84
C ASP A 17 13.86 -31.07 20.47
N VAL A 18 14.74 -32.00 20.93
CA VAL A 18 16.16 -31.97 20.60
C VAL A 18 16.38 -32.19 19.09
N GLN A 19 15.67 -33.15 18.50
CA GLN A 19 15.75 -33.40 17.06
C GLN A 19 15.15 -32.23 16.26
N SER A 20 14.03 -31.68 16.72
CA SER A 20 13.41 -30.50 16.11
C SER A 20 14.36 -29.33 16.09
N SER A 21 15.01 -29.03 17.22
CA SER A 21 15.97 -27.93 17.34
C SER A 21 17.22 -28.13 16.48
N GLN A 22 17.67 -29.37 16.29
CA GLN A 22 18.78 -29.68 15.40
C GLN A 22 18.40 -29.47 13.93
N ILE A 23 17.28 -30.04 13.49
CA ILE A 23 16.77 -29.87 12.12
C ILE A 23 16.56 -28.38 11.81
N LEU A 24 15.94 -27.65 12.75
CA LEU A 24 15.71 -26.21 12.57
C LEU A 24 17.02 -25.45 12.36
N ARG A 25 18.04 -25.72 13.14
CA ARG A 25 19.36 -25.09 12.97
C ARG A 25 19.99 -25.44 11.63
N GLU A 26 19.87 -26.69 11.19
CA GLU A 26 20.41 -27.14 9.89
C GLU A 26 19.72 -26.45 8.72
N ILE A 27 18.38 -26.37 8.71
CA ILE A 27 17.61 -25.78 7.61
C ILE A 27 17.57 -24.25 7.60
N THR A 28 17.97 -23.58 8.70
CA THR A 28 18.02 -22.12 8.79
C THR A 28 19.46 -21.59 8.91
N ALA A 29 20.46 -22.43 8.65
CA ALA A 29 21.85 -22.02 8.69
C ALA A 29 22.14 -20.99 7.60
N THR A 30 22.73 -19.86 7.98
CA THR A 30 22.99 -18.73 7.07
C THR A 30 24.02 -19.03 5.99
N GLU A 31 24.84 -20.06 6.19
CA GLU A 31 25.88 -20.50 5.25
C GLU A 31 25.32 -21.36 4.11
N ILE A 32 24.08 -21.83 4.25
CA ILE A 32 23.45 -22.69 3.27
C ILE A 32 22.34 -21.89 2.60
N ASN A 33 22.39 -21.79 1.26
CA ASN A 33 21.29 -21.17 0.49
C ASN A 33 20.07 -22.09 0.53
N GLN A 34 19.11 -21.78 1.37
CA GLN A 34 17.92 -22.55 1.65
C GLN A 34 16.67 -21.79 1.25
N ASP A 35 15.64 -22.51 0.82
CA ASP A 35 14.30 -21.96 0.57
C ASP A 35 13.48 -21.80 1.86
N VAL A 36 14.12 -21.98 3.03
CA VAL A 36 13.45 -21.91 4.34
C VAL A 36 14.02 -20.77 5.16
N VAL A 37 13.14 -19.92 5.66
CA VAL A 37 13.49 -18.82 6.56
C VAL A 37 12.75 -19.00 7.89
N LYS A 38 13.49 -18.95 8.99
CA LYS A 38 12.89 -18.96 10.32
C LYS A 38 12.27 -17.59 10.63
N LEU A 39 10.98 -17.57 10.91
CA LEU A 39 10.32 -16.40 11.45
C LEU A 39 10.65 -16.27 12.95
N GLU A 40 11.33 -15.20 13.32
CA GLU A 40 11.67 -14.93 14.73
C GLU A 40 10.44 -14.53 15.55
N LYS A 41 9.48 -13.85 14.92
CA LYS A 41 8.20 -13.48 15.52
C LYS A 41 7.11 -13.46 14.44
N VAL A 42 5.86 -13.55 14.88
CA VAL A 42 4.72 -13.29 14.00
C VAL A 42 4.67 -11.79 13.73
N PRO A 43 4.77 -11.33 12.47
CA PRO A 43 4.72 -9.92 12.17
C PRO A 43 3.33 -9.36 12.48
N LYS A 44 3.28 -8.14 13.01
CA LYS A 44 2.06 -7.35 13.08
C LYS A 44 1.82 -6.69 11.72
N ILE A 45 0.74 -7.08 11.07
CA ILE A 45 0.41 -6.66 9.72
C ILE A 45 -0.63 -5.55 9.76
N ALA A 46 -0.34 -4.44 9.10
CA ALA A 46 -1.32 -3.42 8.76
C ALA A 46 -1.65 -3.51 7.27
N VAL A 47 -2.93 -3.45 6.92
CA VAL A 47 -3.41 -3.32 5.55
C VAL A 47 -4.00 -1.93 5.39
N TYR A 48 -3.46 -1.16 4.47
CA TYR A 48 -3.95 0.18 4.17
C TYR A 48 -5.18 0.09 3.27
N SER A 49 -6.35 0.36 3.84
CA SER A 49 -7.63 0.28 3.13
C SER A 49 -8.69 1.16 3.80
N PRO A 50 -9.62 1.76 3.04
CA PRO A 50 -10.77 2.43 3.60
C PRO A 50 -11.61 1.49 4.48
N LYS A 51 -12.00 1.94 5.67
CA LYS A 51 -12.77 1.14 6.63
C LYS A 51 -14.17 0.73 6.15
N SER A 52 -14.70 1.43 5.15
CA SER A 52 -16.00 1.15 4.54
C SER A 52 -15.98 -0.03 3.58
N LYS A 53 -14.79 -0.49 3.16
CA LYS A 53 -14.66 -1.65 2.28
C LYS A 53 -14.70 -2.95 3.08
N LEU A 54 -15.37 -3.93 2.51
CA LEU A 54 -15.42 -5.28 3.07
C LEU A 54 -14.13 -6.03 2.72
N PRO A 55 -13.68 -7.00 3.54
CA PRO A 55 -12.44 -7.75 3.28
C PRO A 55 -12.38 -8.39 1.89
N TRP A 56 -13.51 -8.81 1.34
CA TRP A 56 -13.56 -9.42 -0.01
C TRP A 56 -13.51 -8.41 -1.18
N ASP A 57 -13.52 -7.12 -0.91
CA ASP A 57 -13.27 -6.09 -1.92
C ASP A 57 -11.77 -5.96 -2.23
N ASP A 58 -10.93 -6.61 -1.42
CA ASP A 58 -9.49 -6.67 -1.55
C ASP A 58 -9.01 -8.13 -1.47
N ALA A 59 -8.36 -8.60 -2.53
CA ALA A 59 -7.90 -9.99 -2.61
C ALA A 59 -6.89 -10.34 -1.50
N VAL A 60 -6.12 -9.37 -1.01
CA VAL A 60 -5.13 -9.60 0.05
C VAL A 60 -5.80 -9.76 1.40
N THR A 61 -6.73 -8.87 1.77
CA THR A 61 -7.49 -9.02 3.02
C THR A 61 -8.31 -10.30 3.03
N LEU A 62 -8.87 -10.69 1.87
CA LEU A 62 -9.55 -11.96 1.71
C LEU A 62 -8.60 -13.14 1.93
N ALA A 63 -7.41 -13.13 1.34
CA ALA A 63 -6.42 -14.18 1.48
C ALA A 63 -5.92 -14.30 2.93
N LEU A 64 -5.61 -13.19 3.59
CA LEU A 64 -5.19 -13.16 4.99
C LEU A 64 -6.29 -13.70 5.91
N THR A 65 -7.53 -13.28 5.69
CA THR A 65 -8.70 -13.77 6.45
C THR A 65 -8.89 -15.28 6.26
N TYR A 66 -8.79 -15.76 5.02
CA TYR A 66 -8.94 -17.19 4.71
C TYR A 66 -7.81 -18.04 5.29
N ALA A 67 -6.61 -17.50 5.35
CA ALA A 67 -5.44 -18.12 5.95
C ALA A 67 -5.40 -18.01 7.49
N GLU A 68 -6.38 -17.35 8.10
CA GLU A 68 -6.41 -17.06 9.55
C GLU A 68 -5.17 -16.27 10.03
N ILE A 69 -4.61 -15.42 9.17
CA ILE A 69 -3.50 -14.54 9.50
C ILE A 69 -4.07 -13.22 10.04
N PRO A 70 -3.77 -12.84 11.28
CA PRO A 70 -4.28 -11.60 11.85
C PRO A 70 -3.67 -10.36 11.20
N TYR A 71 -4.49 -9.36 10.92
CA TYR A 71 -4.10 -8.06 10.41
C TYR A 71 -5.03 -6.97 10.95
N ASP A 72 -4.55 -5.74 10.96
CA ASP A 72 -5.36 -4.55 11.26
C ASP A 72 -5.54 -3.71 10.01
N ILE A 73 -6.71 -3.07 9.87
CA ILE A 73 -6.93 -2.09 8.81
C ILE A 73 -6.52 -0.71 9.33
N VAL A 74 -5.66 -0.04 8.59
CA VAL A 74 -5.27 1.34 8.80
C VAL A 74 -5.58 2.16 7.55
N TYR A 75 -5.89 3.44 7.74
CA TYR A 75 -6.12 4.34 6.62
C TYR A 75 -5.50 5.71 6.92
N ASP A 76 -5.79 6.71 6.10
CA ASP A 76 -5.18 8.05 6.18
C ASP A 76 -5.06 8.57 7.61
N GLN A 77 -6.15 8.51 8.38
CA GLN A 77 -6.19 9.07 9.73
C GLN A 77 -5.27 8.32 10.70
N GLU A 78 -5.28 6.99 10.68
CA GLU A 78 -4.41 6.18 11.55
C GLU A 78 -2.94 6.41 11.21
N VAL A 79 -2.61 6.47 9.91
CA VAL A 79 -1.25 6.73 9.44
C VAL A 79 -0.78 8.11 9.89
N LEU A 80 -1.58 9.16 9.69
CA LEU A 80 -1.25 10.53 10.09
C LEU A 80 -1.18 10.70 11.62
N ASN A 81 -1.94 9.91 12.37
CA ASN A 81 -1.88 9.86 13.84
C ASN A 81 -0.67 9.08 14.37
N GLY A 82 0.18 8.55 13.50
CA GLY A 82 1.43 7.90 13.89
C GLY A 82 1.27 6.45 14.35
N SER A 83 0.29 5.70 13.85
CA SER A 83 0.09 4.30 14.23
C SER A 83 1.06 3.31 13.57
N LEU A 84 1.72 3.67 12.46
CA LEU A 84 2.57 2.75 11.70
C LEU A 84 3.70 2.08 12.52
N PRO A 85 4.38 2.75 13.47
CA PRO A 85 5.42 2.12 14.30
C PRO A 85 4.92 0.96 15.18
N LEU A 86 3.62 0.76 15.30
CA LEU A 86 3.02 -0.38 16.00
C LEU A 86 3.07 -1.68 15.18
N TYR A 87 3.38 -1.58 13.90
CA TYR A 87 3.38 -2.68 12.94
C TYR A 87 4.78 -2.99 12.43
N ASP A 88 4.96 -4.22 11.97
CA ASP A 88 6.18 -4.70 11.33
C ASP A 88 6.07 -4.66 9.80
N TRP A 89 4.84 -4.82 9.27
CA TRP A 89 4.54 -4.88 7.85
C TRP A 89 3.34 -4.00 7.53
N LEU A 90 3.50 -3.13 6.53
CA LEU A 90 2.42 -2.38 5.88
C LEU A 90 2.19 -2.93 4.48
N HIS A 91 0.95 -3.31 4.20
CA HIS A 91 0.49 -3.72 2.89
C HIS A 91 -0.32 -2.61 2.23
N LEU A 92 0.06 -2.23 1.00
CA LEU A 92 -0.67 -1.33 0.10
C LEU A 92 -1.17 -2.15 -1.09
N HIS A 93 -2.40 -1.94 -1.53
CA HIS A 93 -2.95 -2.66 -2.68
C HIS A 93 -3.22 -1.73 -3.87
N HIS A 94 -4.42 -1.23 -4.04
CA HIS A 94 -4.82 -0.43 -5.22
C HIS A 94 -5.12 1.03 -4.87
N GLU A 95 -4.44 1.57 -3.89
CA GLU A 95 -4.66 2.95 -3.46
C GLU A 95 -4.01 3.95 -4.40
N ASP A 96 -4.72 5.06 -4.61
CA ASP A 96 -4.20 6.21 -5.34
C ASP A 96 -3.66 7.25 -4.36
N PHE A 97 -2.35 7.43 -4.37
CA PHE A 97 -1.66 8.43 -3.55
C PHE A 97 -1.47 9.78 -4.26
N THR A 98 -1.92 9.89 -5.52
CA THR A 98 -1.79 11.13 -6.29
C THR A 98 -2.92 12.14 -6.06
N GLY A 99 -4.08 11.65 -5.58
CA GLY A 99 -5.28 12.45 -5.41
C GLY A 99 -6.14 12.56 -6.67
N GLN A 100 -5.92 11.69 -7.66
CA GLN A 100 -6.67 11.66 -8.92
C GLN A 100 -7.84 10.66 -8.92
N TYR A 101 -8.20 10.16 -7.72
CA TYR A 101 -9.34 9.25 -7.50
C TYR A 101 -9.30 7.99 -8.39
N GLY A 102 -8.12 7.37 -8.51
CA GLY A 102 -7.90 6.17 -9.29
C GLY A 102 -7.99 6.37 -10.80
N LYS A 103 -7.93 7.62 -11.29
CA LYS A 103 -8.11 7.95 -12.72
C LYS A 103 -9.44 7.47 -13.32
N PHE A 104 -10.45 7.25 -12.48
CA PHE A 104 -11.78 6.78 -12.91
C PHE A 104 -12.66 7.85 -13.55
N TYR A 105 -12.20 9.10 -13.65
CA TYR A 105 -13.00 10.22 -14.10
C TYR A 105 -13.66 9.99 -15.47
N SER A 106 -12.89 9.57 -16.48
CA SER A 106 -13.39 9.38 -17.83
C SER A 106 -14.61 8.47 -17.90
N SER A 107 -14.52 7.30 -17.25
CA SER A 107 -15.54 6.26 -17.32
C SER A 107 -16.67 6.44 -16.31
N TYR A 108 -16.40 7.07 -15.16
CA TYR A 108 -17.30 7.01 -14.00
C TYR A 108 -17.72 8.37 -13.42
N LYS A 109 -17.35 9.52 -14.03
CA LYS A 109 -17.69 10.87 -13.52
C LYS A 109 -19.19 11.08 -13.27
N ASN A 110 -20.05 10.36 -14.01
CA ASN A 110 -21.51 10.45 -13.87
C ASN A 110 -22.10 9.38 -12.93
N SER A 111 -21.30 8.41 -12.47
CA SER A 111 -21.77 7.38 -11.56
C SER A 111 -21.91 7.92 -10.13
N GLU A 112 -22.89 7.41 -9.42
CA GLU A 112 -23.14 7.84 -8.03
C GLU A 112 -22.03 7.44 -7.10
N TRP A 113 -21.49 6.22 -7.25
CA TRP A 113 -20.40 5.73 -6.40
C TRP A 113 -19.15 6.61 -6.49
N TYR A 114 -18.75 7.02 -7.72
CA TYR A 114 -17.57 7.88 -7.92
C TYR A 114 -17.75 9.25 -7.27
N ARG A 115 -18.92 9.87 -7.45
CA ARG A 115 -19.23 11.16 -6.83
C ARG A 115 -19.25 11.08 -5.30
N ASN A 116 -19.79 9.99 -4.75
CA ASN A 116 -19.80 9.78 -3.31
C ASN A 116 -18.40 9.54 -2.77
N GLN A 117 -17.60 8.69 -3.43
CA GLN A 117 -16.21 8.45 -3.05
C GLN A 117 -15.37 9.76 -3.06
N LYS A 118 -15.51 10.57 -4.12
CA LYS A 118 -14.84 11.88 -4.18
C LYS A 118 -15.20 12.75 -2.98
N LYS A 119 -16.50 12.89 -2.67
CA LYS A 119 -16.97 13.66 -1.50
C LYS A 119 -16.44 13.11 -0.17
N GLU A 120 -16.37 11.81 -0.02
CA GLU A 120 -15.84 11.17 1.19
C GLU A 120 -14.34 11.48 1.36
N PHE A 121 -13.56 11.39 0.31
CA PHE A 121 -12.13 11.72 0.34
C PHE A 121 -11.90 13.20 0.62
N GLU A 122 -12.63 14.10 -0.04
CA GLU A 122 -12.56 15.55 0.23
C GLU A 122 -12.95 15.87 1.69
N LYS A 123 -14.02 15.27 2.19
CA LYS A 123 -14.45 15.42 3.59
C LYS A 123 -13.38 14.89 4.56
N SER A 124 -12.80 13.73 4.28
CA SER A 124 -11.74 13.14 5.09
C SER A 124 -10.51 14.05 5.13
N ALA A 125 -10.02 14.51 3.97
CA ALA A 125 -8.92 15.44 3.88
C ALA A 125 -9.17 16.72 4.69
N ASN A 126 -10.35 17.32 4.52
CA ASN A 126 -10.73 18.51 5.27
C ASN A 126 -10.78 18.29 6.80
N THR A 127 -11.27 17.13 7.23
CA THR A 127 -11.32 16.78 8.67
C THR A 127 -9.91 16.65 9.26
N MET A 128 -8.94 16.23 8.45
CA MET A 128 -7.53 16.13 8.83
C MET A 128 -6.76 17.45 8.63
N GLY A 129 -7.43 18.53 8.21
CA GLY A 129 -6.84 19.87 8.05
C GLY A 129 -6.24 20.16 6.66
N PHE A 130 -6.49 19.31 5.67
CA PHE A 130 -5.99 19.50 4.31
C PHE A 130 -7.07 20.04 3.38
N GLN A 131 -6.72 21.02 2.55
CA GLN A 131 -7.65 21.61 1.57
C GLN A 131 -7.82 20.76 0.32
N LYS A 132 -6.83 19.92 -0.01
CA LYS A 132 -6.79 19.04 -1.18
C LYS A 132 -6.52 17.59 -0.76
N VAL A 133 -7.14 16.64 -1.44
CA VAL A 133 -6.90 15.21 -1.23
C VAL A 133 -5.45 14.85 -1.57
N SER A 134 -4.90 15.40 -2.65
CA SER A 134 -3.50 15.20 -3.05
C SER A 134 -2.51 15.60 -1.92
N LYS A 135 -2.77 16.66 -1.18
CA LYS A 135 -1.93 17.09 -0.06
C LYS A 135 -2.05 16.16 1.15
N ALA A 136 -3.25 15.68 1.44
CA ALA A 136 -3.46 14.67 2.49
C ALA A 136 -2.73 13.36 2.14
N LYS A 137 -2.86 12.89 0.90
CA LYS A 137 -2.20 11.67 0.42
C LYS A 137 -0.68 11.79 0.41
N LEU A 138 -0.15 12.94 0.02
CA LEU A 138 1.30 13.20 0.11
C LEU A 138 1.80 13.06 1.55
N GLU A 139 1.10 13.63 2.53
CA GLU A 139 1.51 13.51 3.93
C GLU A 139 1.46 12.06 4.42
N VAL A 140 0.44 11.29 4.00
CA VAL A 140 0.36 9.86 4.25
C VAL A 140 1.58 9.13 3.68
N VAL A 141 1.94 9.40 2.43
CA VAL A 141 3.11 8.82 1.75
C VAL A 141 4.40 9.15 2.50
N LEU A 142 4.55 10.39 2.99
CA LEU A 142 5.72 10.78 3.78
C LEU A 142 5.80 10.01 5.11
N LYS A 143 4.67 9.75 5.77
CA LYS A 143 4.62 8.90 6.98
C LYS A 143 4.97 7.44 6.68
N ILE A 144 4.51 6.91 5.56
CA ILE A 144 4.89 5.56 5.10
C ILE A 144 6.39 5.50 4.80
N ARG A 145 6.95 6.54 4.18
CA ARG A 145 8.39 6.65 3.94
C ARG A 145 9.19 6.65 5.25
N GLU A 146 8.75 7.41 6.26
CA GLU A 146 9.36 7.41 7.61
C GLU A 146 9.33 6.01 8.23
N PHE A 147 8.20 5.32 8.15
CA PHE A 147 8.03 3.95 8.64
C PHE A 147 9.03 2.98 7.98
N THR A 148 9.14 3.03 6.65
CA THR A 148 10.06 2.16 5.89
C THR A 148 11.52 2.49 6.20
N ALA A 149 11.88 3.78 6.29
CA ALA A 149 13.21 4.22 6.68
C ALA A 149 13.56 3.80 8.13
N GLY A 150 12.57 3.68 8.99
CA GLY A 150 12.70 3.18 10.36
C GLY A 150 12.82 1.66 10.49
N GLY A 151 12.79 0.91 9.37
CA GLY A 151 12.93 -0.54 9.34
C GLY A 151 11.61 -1.30 9.21
N GLY A 152 10.50 -0.63 8.95
CA GLY A 152 9.22 -1.26 8.62
C GLY A 152 9.27 -1.92 7.25
N PHE A 153 8.60 -3.05 7.10
CA PHE A 153 8.47 -3.74 5.81
C PHE A 153 7.27 -3.20 5.04
N LEU A 154 7.51 -2.75 3.80
CA LEU A 154 6.48 -2.26 2.88
C LEU A 154 6.29 -3.23 1.73
N PHE A 155 5.05 -3.65 1.50
CA PHE A 155 4.65 -4.40 0.32
C PHE A 155 3.55 -3.65 -0.42
N ALA A 156 3.80 -3.26 -1.66
CA ALA A 156 2.86 -2.54 -2.51
C ALA A 156 2.48 -3.35 -3.74
N MET A 157 1.23 -3.27 -4.15
CA MET A 157 0.68 -3.93 -5.33
C MET A 157 -0.16 -2.95 -6.15
N CYS A 158 -0.41 -3.31 -7.43
CA CYS A 158 -1.31 -2.59 -8.31
C CYS A 158 -0.97 -1.08 -8.36
N SER A 159 -1.97 -0.22 -8.47
CA SER A 159 -1.78 1.24 -8.55
C SER A 159 -1.08 1.87 -7.33
N ALA A 160 -1.05 1.20 -6.19
CA ALA A 160 -0.26 1.70 -5.07
C ALA A 160 1.25 1.65 -5.33
N THR A 161 1.70 0.81 -6.26
CA THR A 161 3.11 0.63 -6.59
C THR A 161 3.69 1.88 -7.25
N ASP A 162 3.03 2.39 -8.27
CA ASP A 162 3.46 3.58 -9.01
C ASP A 162 3.00 4.88 -8.38
N THR A 163 1.74 4.96 -7.91
CA THR A 163 1.18 6.19 -7.34
C THR A 163 1.89 6.65 -6.07
N TYR A 164 2.46 5.70 -5.30
CA TYR A 164 3.31 6.01 -4.16
C TYR A 164 4.57 6.78 -4.58
N ASP A 165 5.31 6.28 -5.57
CA ASP A 165 6.51 6.94 -6.06
C ASP A 165 6.21 8.20 -6.86
N ILE A 166 5.08 8.25 -7.59
CA ILE A 166 4.61 9.48 -8.25
C ILE A 166 4.35 10.58 -7.21
N ALA A 167 3.68 10.28 -6.12
CA ALA A 167 3.42 11.24 -5.06
C ALA A 167 4.71 11.77 -4.41
N LEU A 168 5.72 10.90 -4.22
CA LEU A 168 7.04 11.30 -3.73
C LEU A 168 7.80 12.16 -4.73
N ALA A 169 7.82 11.80 -6.01
CA ALA A 169 8.49 12.57 -7.06
C ALA A 169 7.85 13.95 -7.26
N ALA A 170 6.52 14.01 -7.13
CA ALA A 170 5.72 15.22 -7.29
C ALA A 170 5.55 16.02 -5.98
N LYS A 171 6.40 15.79 -4.99
CA LYS A 171 6.37 16.57 -3.75
C LYS A 171 6.43 18.06 -4.09
N ASP A 172 5.47 18.84 -3.54
CA ASP A 172 5.31 20.27 -3.76
C ASP A 172 4.96 20.71 -5.20
N ILE A 173 4.64 19.76 -6.09
CA ILE A 173 4.22 20.00 -7.46
C ILE A 173 2.75 19.60 -7.60
N ASP A 174 1.97 20.41 -8.32
CA ASP A 174 0.60 20.06 -8.66
C ASP A 174 0.56 19.21 -9.93
N ILE A 175 0.11 17.95 -9.77
CA ILE A 175 -0.05 16.99 -10.86
C ILE A 175 -1.51 16.64 -11.12
N CYS A 176 -2.45 17.32 -10.43
CA CYS A 176 -3.87 17.10 -10.57
C CYS A 176 -4.49 18.08 -11.56
N GLU A 177 -5.36 17.58 -12.43
CA GLU A 177 -6.18 18.41 -13.29
C GLU A 177 -7.40 18.94 -12.55
N TYR A 178 -7.96 20.07 -13.04
CA TYR A 178 -9.07 20.81 -12.44
C TYR A 178 -10.24 19.95 -11.94
N MET A 179 -10.60 18.88 -12.63
CA MET A 179 -11.72 18.02 -12.22
C MET A 179 -11.43 17.22 -10.95
N PHE A 180 -10.17 17.09 -10.57
CA PHE A 180 -9.77 16.36 -9.37
C PHE A 180 -9.78 17.25 -8.13
N ASP A 181 -9.19 18.43 -8.20
CA ASP A 181 -8.95 19.25 -7.01
C ASP A 181 -9.35 20.75 -7.13
N GLY A 182 -9.84 21.18 -8.30
CA GLY A 182 -10.44 22.51 -8.50
C GLY A 182 -9.50 23.56 -9.11
N ASP A 183 -8.24 23.25 -9.33
CA ASP A 183 -7.29 24.06 -10.11
C ASP A 183 -6.56 23.22 -11.17
N GLY A 184 -5.75 23.84 -12.00
CA GLY A 184 -5.11 23.15 -13.11
C GLY A 184 -3.74 22.64 -12.72
N ILE A 185 -3.33 21.55 -13.37
CA ILE A 185 -2.00 20.96 -13.27
C ILE A 185 -0.90 22.00 -13.54
N ASP A 186 0.22 21.91 -12.83
CA ASP A 186 1.42 22.70 -13.17
C ASP A 186 1.88 22.34 -14.60
N PRO A 187 1.93 23.29 -15.55
CA PRO A 187 2.34 23.02 -16.93
C PRO A 187 3.71 22.36 -17.05
N LEU A 188 4.60 22.65 -16.10
CA LEU A 188 5.98 22.14 -16.03
C LEU A 188 6.10 20.98 -15.04
N ALA A 189 5.00 20.33 -14.64
CA ALA A 189 5.02 19.27 -13.63
C ALA A 189 6.05 18.19 -13.94
N GLN A 190 6.08 17.70 -15.20
CA GLN A 190 7.01 16.67 -15.61
C GLN A 190 8.49 17.06 -15.40
N ASP A 191 8.85 18.28 -15.74
CA ASP A 191 10.24 18.77 -15.67
C ASP A 191 10.69 19.04 -14.24
N LYS A 192 9.73 19.18 -13.32
CA LYS A 192 9.97 19.46 -11.91
C LYS A 192 10.03 18.22 -11.04
N LEU A 193 9.66 17.03 -11.56
CA LEU A 193 9.69 15.79 -10.80
C LEU A 193 11.08 15.53 -10.22
N ASN A 194 11.12 15.20 -8.93
CA ASN A 194 12.36 14.85 -8.26
C ASN A 194 12.41 13.35 -7.94
N PHE A 195 13.08 12.60 -8.80
CA PHE A 195 13.23 11.15 -8.67
C PHE A 195 14.19 10.71 -7.55
N ASP A 196 14.91 11.62 -6.90
CA ASP A 196 15.69 11.27 -5.72
C ASP A 196 14.81 11.04 -4.47
N ASN A 197 13.55 11.43 -4.54
CA ASN A 197 12.59 11.18 -3.49
C ASN A 197 11.94 9.78 -3.59
N THR A 198 11.99 9.12 -4.74
CA THR A 198 11.32 7.85 -4.99
C THR A 198 12.05 6.65 -4.40
N PHE A 199 11.34 5.53 -4.22
CA PHE A 199 11.91 4.30 -3.70
C PHE A 199 12.32 3.33 -4.82
N ALA A 200 11.43 3.09 -5.78
CA ALA A 200 11.56 2.02 -6.75
C ALA A 200 11.74 2.53 -8.18
N PHE A 201 11.02 3.57 -8.58
CA PHE A 201 10.92 4.01 -9.97
C PHE A 201 11.57 5.36 -10.20
N LYS A 202 12.28 5.50 -11.32
CA LYS A 202 12.91 6.74 -11.74
C LYS A 202 12.66 6.97 -13.23
N ASN A 203 12.76 8.24 -13.64
CA ASN A 203 12.69 8.65 -15.04
C ASN A 203 11.40 8.29 -15.77
N PHE A 204 10.30 8.13 -15.02
CA PHE A 204 8.99 7.91 -15.60
C PHE A 204 8.37 9.21 -16.09
N THR A 205 7.43 9.07 -17.02
CA THR A 205 6.60 10.17 -17.52
C THR A 205 5.22 10.07 -16.91
N ILE A 206 4.72 11.15 -16.30
CA ILE A 206 3.36 11.19 -15.76
C ILE A 206 2.34 11.35 -16.89
N GLU A 207 1.23 10.62 -16.80
CA GLU A 207 0.11 10.80 -17.71
C GLU A 207 -0.78 11.95 -17.20
N LYS A 208 -0.79 13.06 -17.96
CA LYS A 208 -1.53 14.27 -17.60
C LYS A 208 -2.99 14.24 -18.06
N ASN A 209 -3.30 13.43 -19.07
CA ASN A 209 -4.65 13.38 -19.61
C ASN A 209 -5.61 12.67 -18.62
N PRO A 210 -6.62 13.37 -18.08
CA PRO A 210 -7.55 12.80 -17.10
C PRO A 210 -8.50 11.74 -17.72
N ASN A 211 -8.51 11.59 -19.04
CA ASN A 211 -9.32 10.60 -19.73
C ASN A 211 -8.57 9.27 -19.96
N ILE A 212 -7.28 9.23 -19.66
CA ILE A 212 -6.48 8.01 -19.69
C ILE A 212 -6.46 7.42 -18.28
N TYR A 213 -6.67 6.12 -18.17
CA TYR A 213 -6.76 5.42 -16.88
C TYR A 213 -5.42 5.29 -16.15
N GLU A 214 -4.31 5.32 -16.87
CA GLU A 214 -2.95 5.17 -16.34
C GLU A 214 -2.45 6.43 -15.65
N PHE A 215 -1.53 6.27 -14.69
CA PHE A 215 -0.91 7.39 -13.95
C PHE A 215 0.40 7.84 -14.57
N SER A 216 1.14 6.90 -15.13
CA SER A 216 2.47 7.16 -15.69
C SER A 216 2.91 6.09 -16.67
N SER A 217 4.13 6.22 -17.19
CA SER A 217 4.77 5.18 -18.01
C SER A 217 5.32 3.99 -17.22
N ILE A 218 5.02 3.88 -15.92
CA ILE A 218 5.32 2.71 -15.08
C ILE A 218 4.29 1.62 -15.33
N ASP A 219 3.04 1.98 -15.60
CA ASP A 219 1.90 1.08 -15.86
C ASP A 219 2.10 0.20 -17.11
#